data_bf135996d4551191c3acb97dcff5a84b
#
_entry.id   bf135996d4551191c3acb97dcff5a84b
#
_cell.length_a   1.000
_cell.length_b   1.000
_cell.length_c   1.000
_cell.angle_alpha   90.00
_cell.angle_beta   90.00
_cell.angle_gamma   90.00
#
_symmetry.space_group_name_H-M   'P 1'
#
loop_
_entity.id
_entity.type
_entity.pdbx_description
1 polymer ?
#
loop_
_entity_poly.entity_id
_entity_poly.type
_entity_poly.pdbx_seq_one_letter_code
_entity_poly.pdbx_strand_id
1 'polypeptide(L)'
;MKEIINGISVFLEGNCKNKSIIFLHGFPYDHTMWKAQIDELCEKYFCVTYDIRGLGESPVDDGQYTMESFVDDLESIMTELKLDKPILCGLSMGAYISLRALERMEENFSAVILCDTRADADGNEGKLKRAAAIKRINTEGL
;
A
#
# COMPACT_ATOMS: atom_id res chain seq x y z
N MET A 1 -7.73 14.01 -6.67
CA MET A 1 -7.53 14.98 -5.56
C MET A 1 -6.43 14.42 -4.65
N LYS A 2 -5.59 15.29 -4.07
CA LYS A 2 -4.52 14.86 -3.12
C LYS A 2 -4.85 15.35 -1.71
N GLU A 3 -4.63 14.49 -0.72
CA GLU A 3 -4.72 14.81 0.72
C GLU A 3 -3.46 14.33 1.45
N ILE A 4 -3.23 14.86 2.64
CA ILE A 4 -2.17 14.38 3.54
C ILE A 4 -2.87 13.88 4.81
N ILE A 5 -2.74 12.60 5.08
CA ILE A 5 -3.34 11.95 6.25
C ILE A 5 -2.20 11.39 7.11
N ASN A 6 -2.03 11.92 8.31
CA ASN A 6 -0.95 11.55 9.24
C ASN A 6 0.44 11.54 8.58
N GLY A 7 0.71 12.53 7.70
CA GLY A 7 1.97 12.64 6.97
C GLY A 7 2.04 11.82 5.68
N ILE A 8 1.09 10.93 5.42
CA ILE A 8 1.03 10.09 4.22
C ILE A 8 0.34 10.84 3.09
N SER A 9 0.93 10.83 1.89
CA SER A 9 0.34 11.38 0.67
C SER A 9 -0.69 10.41 0.10
N VAL A 10 -1.96 10.83 0.08
CA VAL A 10 -3.11 10.04 -0.36
C VAL A 10 -3.74 10.70 -1.60
N PHE A 11 -4.09 9.90 -2.58
CA PHE A 11 -4.65 10.34 -3.85
C PHE A 11 -6.01 9.68 -4.07
N LEU A 12 -7.01 10.50 -4.41
CA LEU A 12 -8.41 10.14 -4.45
C LEU A 12 -8.99 10.42 -5.84
N GLU A 13 -9.62 9.42 -6.45
CA GLU A 13 -10.29 9.52 -7.74
C GLU A 13 -11.66 8.82 -7.70
N GLY A 14 -12.63 9.41 -8.40
CA GLY A 14 -14.00 8.91 -8.46
C GLY A 14 -14.91 9.52 -7.41
N ASN A 15 -16.12 8.96 -7.30
CA ASN A 15 -17.14 9.46 -6.37
C ASN A 15 -17.03 8.76 -5.01
N CYS A 16 -16.84 9.53 -3.94
CA CYS A 16 -16.71 9.01 -2.56
C CYS A 16 -17.96 8.24 -2.04
N LYS A 17 -19.10 8.30 -2.75
CA LYS A 17 -20.29 7.50 -2.43
C LYS A 17 -20.23 6.09 -3.03
N ASN A 18 -19.32 5.83 -3.96
CA ASN A 18 -19.15 4.53 -4.56
C ASN A 18 -18.40 3.58 -3.61
N LYS A 19 -18.45 2.29 -3.91
CA LYS A 19 -17.62 1.28 -3.24
C LYS A 19 -16.15 1.64 -3.41
N SER A 20 -15.39 1.64 -2.32
CA SER A 20 -13.99 2.03 -2.36
C SER A 20 -13.07 0.86 -2.67
N ILE A 21 -12.00 1.17 -3.42
CA ILE A 21 -10.85 0.29 -3.62
C ILE A 21 -9.61 1.06 -3.14
N ILE A 22 -8.82 0.45 -2.27
CA ILE A 22 -7.52 0.98 -1.84
C ILE A 22 -6.43 0.21 -2.58
N PHE A 23 -5.58 0.94 -3.30
CA PHE A 23 -4.47 0.38 -4.06
C PHE A 23 -3.15 0.62 -3.31
N LEU A 24 -2.44 -0.46 -3.02
CA LEU A 24 -1.16 -0.46 -2.33
C LEU A 24 -0.05 -0.86 -3.30
N HIS A 25 0.86 0.06 -3.58
CA HIS A 25 1.95 -0.16 -4.53
C HIS A 25 3.03 -1.09 -3.98
N GLY A 26 3.87 -1.61 -4.87
CA GLY A 26 5.06 -2.39 -4.53
C GLY A 26 6.30 -1.52 -4.34
N PHE A 27 7.36 -2.07 -3.75
CA PHE A 27 8.67 -1.42 -3.70
C PHE A 27 9.41 -1.60 -5.05
N PRO A 28 10.09 -0.56 -5.58
CA PRO A 28 10.26 0.82 -5.08
C PRO A 28 9.32 1.83 -5.77
N TYR A 29 8.13 1.44 -6.10
CA TYR A 29 7.16 2.25 -6.83
C TYR A 29 6.46 3.28 -5.93
N ASP A 30 5.51 4.02 -6.53
CA ASP A 30 4.61 4.97 -5.90
C ASP A 30 3.18 4.79 -6.45
N HIS A 31 2.26 5.66 -6.04
CA HIS A 31 0.85 5.62 -6.45
C HIS A 31 0.64 5.64 -7.97
N THR A 32 1.56 6.25 -8.74
CA THR A 32 1.39 6.44 -10.19
C THR A 32 1.36 5.14 -10.97
N MET A 33 1.91 4.05 -10.40
CA MET A 33 1.87 2.73 -11.04
C MET A 33 0.45 2.22 -11.29
N TRP A 34 -0.53 2.70 -10.51
CA TRP A 34 -1.94 2.30 -10.60
C TRP A 34 -2.76 3.13 -11.58
N LYS A 35 -2.12 4.09 -12.27
CA LYS A 35 -2.84 5.05 -13.12
C LYS A 35 -3.80 4.39 -14.12
N ALA A 36 -3.36 3.36 -14.83
CA ALA A 36 -4.18 2.68 -15.84
C ALA A 36 -5.42 2.01 -15.22
N GLN A 37 -5.27 1.38 -14.04
CA GLN A 37 -6.37 0.75 -13.32
C GLN A 37 -7.36 1.81 -12.79
N ILE A 38 -6.83 2.91 -12.28
CA ILE A 38 -7.65 4.02 -11.76
C ILE A 38 -8.46 4.66 -12.87
N ASP A 39 -7.84 4.96 -14.02
CA ASP A 39 -8.51 5.56 -15.17
C ASP A 39 -9.74 4.74 -15.63
N GLU A 40 -9.66 3.41 -15.55
CA GLU A 40 -10.75 2.50 -15.92
C GLU A 40 -11.80 2.30 -14.79
N LEU A 41 -11.38 2.42 -13.55
CA LEU A 41 -12.24 2.05 -12.42
C LEU A 41 -12.91 3.24 -11.73
N CYS A 42 -12.37 4.45 -11.82
CA CYS A 42 -12.84 5.62 -11.07
C CYS A 42 -14.28 6.06 -11.41
N GLU A 43 -14.83 5.66 -12.56
CA GLU A 43 -16.24 5.90 -12.88
C GLU A 43 -17.19 5.08 -11.99
N LYS A 44 -16.77 3.88 -11.57
CA LYS A 44 -17.60 2.92 -10.82
C LYS A 44 -17.23 2.82 -9.36
N TYR A 45 -15.98 3.08 -9.03
CA TYR A 45 -15.41 2.93 -7.70
C TYR A 45 -14.83 4.25 -7.20
N PHE A 46 -14.76 4.38 -5.87
CA PHE A 46 -13.92 5.39 -5.24
C PHE A 46 -12.52 4.81 -5.08
N CYS A 47 -11.61 5.23 -5.94
CA CYS A 47 -10.23 4.76 -5.97
C CYS A 47 -9.39 5.59 -5.01
N VAL A 48 -8.77 4.92 -4.05
CA VAL A 48 -7.84 5.49 -3.07
C VAL A 48 -6.47 4.88 -3.32
N THR A 49 -5.47 5.70 -3.59
CA THR A 49 -4.07 5.28 -3.60
C THR A 49 -3.29 6.10 -2.60
N TYR A 50 -2.20 5.60 -2.11
CA TYR A 50 -1.28 6.39 -1.28
C TYR A 50 0.16 5.93 -1.50
N ASP A 51 1.08 6.84 -1.25
CA ASP A 51 2.49 6.50 -1.24
C ASP A 51 2.85 5.95 0.14
N ILE A 52 3.34 4.72 0.18
CA ILE A 52 3.81 4.10 1.41
C ILE A 52 4.91 4.96 2.02
N ARG A 53 4.92 5.14 3.34
CA ARG A 53 5.91 5.97 4.06
C ARG A 53 7.33 5.77 3.54
N GLY A 54 8.04 6.86 3.27
CA GLY A 54 9.39 6.86 2.71
C GLY A 54 9.48 6.60 1.22
N LEU A 55 8.35 6.48 0.49
CA LEU A 55 8.30 6.31 -0.96
C LEU A 55 7.42 7.40 -1.60
N GLY A 56 7.63 7.63 -2.90
CA GLY A 56 6.87 8.62 -3.66
C GLY A 56 6.91 10.02 -3.01
N GLU A 57 5.73 10.56 -2.75
CA GLU A 57 5.55 11.87 -2.11
C GLU A 57 5.34 11.79 -0.59
N SER A 58 5.37 10.58 0.00
CA SER A 58 5.31 10.40 1.45
C SER A 58 6.70 10.55 2.06
N PRO A 59 6.88 11.41 3.08
CA PRO A 59 8.19 11.70 3.64
C PRO A 59 8.83 10.47 4.30
N VAL A 60 10.14 10.52 4.41
CA VAL A 60 10.90 9.67 5.33
C VAL A 60 10.63 10.18 6.74
N ASP A 61 9.91 9.39 7.51
CA ASP A 61 9.52 9.70 8.89
C ASP A 61 10.59 9.23 9.91
N ASP A 62 10.19 8.82 11.08
CA ASP A 62 11.01 8.39 12.22
C ASP A 62 11.87 7.14 11.99
N GLY A 63 11.82 6.56 10.78
CA GLY A 63 12.54 5.34 10.40
C GLY A 63 11.85 4.04 10.79
N GLN A 64 10.60 4.08 11.20
CA GLN A 64 9.78 2.91 11.50
C GLN A 64 9.19 2.31 10.22
N TYR A 65 9.92 1.40 9.57
CA TYR A 65 9.52 0.72 8.32
C TYR A 65 9.19 -0.74 8.59
N THR A 66 8.16 -0.97 9.41
CA THR A 66 7.66 -2.31 9.75
C THR A 66 6.32 -2.58 9.09
N MET A 67 5.94 -3.86 8.92
CA MET A 67 4.61 -4.20 8.44
C MET A 67 3.51 -3.63 9.35
N GLU A 68 3.76 -3.56 10.66
CA GLU A 68 2.82 -2.96 11.61
C GLU A 68 2.59 -1.47 11.33
N SER A 69 3.67 -0.70 11.18
CA SER A 69 3.54 0.74 10.88
C SER A 69 2.88 1.00 9.52
N PHE A 70 3.08 0.15 8.53
CA PHE A 70 2.38 0.26 7.24
C PHE A 70 0.88 -0.05 7.36
N VAL A 71 0.50 -1.01 8.22
CA VAL A 71 -0.91 -1.31 8.50
C VAL A 71 -1.55 -0.19 9.34
N ASP A 72 -0.82 0.41 10.27
CA ASP A 72 -1.30 1.57 11.05
C ASP A 72 -1.59 2.78 10.13
N ASP A 73 -0.76 3.02 9.11
CA ASP A 73 -1.03 4.04 8.09
C ASP A 73 -2.32 3.73 7.31
N LEU A 74 -2.48 2.49 6.86
CA LEU A 74 -3.68 2.05 6.14
C LEU A 74 -4.94 2.25 7.01
N GLU A 75 -4.89 1.85 8.28
CA GLU A 75 -6.00 2.01 9.23
C GLU A 75 -6.35 3.50 9.44
N SER A 76 -5.33 4.36 9.57
CA SER A 76 -5.51 5.80 9.68
C SER A 76 -6.20 6.38 8.44
N ILE A 77 -5.77 5.99 7.24
CA ILE A 77 -6.37 6.43 5.99
C ILE A 77 -7.84 5.98 5.90
N MET A 78 -8.12 4.72 6.21
CA MET A 78 -9.49 4.19 6.20
C MET A 78 -10.41 4.94 7.18
N THR A 79 -9.90 5.25 8.37
CA THR A 79 -10.63 5.95 9.42
C THR A 79 -10.93 7.40 9.03
N GLU A 80 -9.92 8.14 8.56
CA GLU A 80 -10.05 9.55 8.19
C GLU A 80 -11.00 9.73 6.99
N LEU A 81 -10.88 8.87 5.99
CA LEU A 81 -11.75 8.87 4.82
C LEU A 81 -13.12 8.18 5.06
N LYS A 82 -13.35 7.62 6.26
CA LYS A 82 -14.58 6.91 6.65
C LYS A 82 -14.97 5.82 5.64
N LEU A 83 -14.00 5.03 5.21
CA LEU A 83 -14.23 3.98 4.22
C LEU A 83 -14.96 2.79 4.84
N ASP A 84 -16.10 2.43 4.28
CA ASP A 84 -16.88 1.25 4.72
C ASP A 84 -16.46 0.01 3.93
N LYS A 85 -15.76 -0.89 4.60
CA LYS A 85 -15.29 -2.18 4.07
C LYS A 85 -14.70 -2.10 2.67
N PRO A 86 -13.63 -1.30 2.45
CA PRO A 86 -13.02 -1.17 1.13
C PRO A 86 -12.52 -2.52 0.60
N ILE A 87 -12.32 -2.59 -0.72
CA ILE A 87 -11.54 -3.64 -1.36
C ILE A 87 -10.07 -3.25 -1.24
N LEU A 88 -9.20 -4.16 -0.81
CA LEU A 88 -7.76 -3.96 -0.90
C LEU A 88 -7.21 -4.52 -2.23
N CYS A 89 -6.34 -3.79 -2.89
CA CYS A 89 -5.62 -4.24 -4.07
C CYS A 89 -4.12 -3.96 -3.88
N GLY A 90 -3.35 -4.98 -3.58
CA GLY A 90 -1.92 -4.84 -3.27
C GLY A 90 -1.02 -5.55 -4.26
N LEU A 91 0.06 -4.88 -4.67
CA LEU A 91 1.14 -5.48 -5.48
C LEU A 91 2.36 -5.77 -4.61
N SER A 92 2.91 -6.98 -4.70
CA SER A 92 4.19 -7.35 -4.07
C SER A 92 4.24 -6.93 -2.58
N MET A 93 5.01 -5.92 -2.21
CA MET A 93 5.06 -5.37 -0.84
C MET A 93 3.68 -4.84 -0.38
N GLY A 94 2.91 -4.17 -1.24
CA GLY A 94 1.55 -3.75 -0.93
C GLY A 94 0.61 -4.91 -0.63
N ALA A 95 0.84 -6.08 -1.25
CA ALA A 95 0.11 -7.29 -0.92
C ALA A 95 0.52 -7.88 0.45
N TYR A 96 1.79 -7.76 0.86
CA TYR A 96 2.20 -8.15 2.23
C TYR A 96 1.51 -7.28 3.28
N ILE A 97 1.40 -5.97 3.02
CA ILE A 97 0.64 -5.06 3.89
C ILE A 97 -0.82 -5.48 3.94
N SER A 98 -1.43 -5.81 2.80
CA SER A 98 -2.83 -6.28 2.72
C SER A 98 -3.04 -7.56 3.51
N LEU A 99 -2.15 -8.55 3.39
CA LEU A 99 -2.22 -9.80 4.16
C LEU A 99 -2.10 -9.56 5.66
N ARG A 100 -1.20 -8.66 6.08
CA ARG A 100 -1.07 -8.32 7.51
C ARG A 100 -2.28 -7.54 8.02
N ALA A 101 -2.86 -6.67 7.20
CA ALA A 101 -4.10 -5.97 7.55
C ALA A 101 -5.28 -6.94 7.72
N LEU A 102 -5.42 -7.94 6.84
CA LEU A 102 -6.42 -9.00 7.00
C LEU A 102 -6.24 -9.78 8.30
N GLU A 103 -5.00 -10.12 8.68
CA GLU A 103 -4.75 -10.82 9.95
C GLU A 103 -5.18 -9.99 11.17
N ARG A 104 -5.06 -8.66 11.11
CA ARG A 104 -5.41 -7.75 12.22
C ARG A 104 -6.89 -7.36 12.27
N MET A 105 -7.54 -7.21 11.10
CA MET A 105 -8.87 -6.58 11.01
C MET A 105 -9.64 -7.05 9.77
N GLU A 106 -9.74 -8.37 9.55
CA GLU A 106 -10.40 -8.98 8.38
C GLU A 106 -11.81 -8.43 8.13
N GLU A 107 -12.58 -8.22 9.19
CA GLU A 107 -13.96 -7.74 9.13
C GLU A 107 -14.10 -6.32 8.54
N ASN A 108 -13.02 -5.56 8.48
CA ASN A 108 -13.00 -4.19 7.96
C ASN A 108 -12.85 -4.15 6.42
N PHE A 109 -12.75 -5.30 5.76
CA PHE A 109 -12.60 -5.39 4.32
C PHE A 109 -13.72 -6.21 3.69
N SER A 110 -14.08 -5.89 2.45
CA SER A 110 -15.06 -6.68 1.69
C SER A 110 -14.43 -7.69 0.74
N ALA A 111 -13.20 -7.44 0.29
CA ALA A 111 -12.43 -8.31 -0.58
C ALA A 111 -10.95 -7.90 -0.58
N VAL A 112 -10.09 -8.80 -1.05
CA VAL A 112 -8.68 -8.53 -1.31
C VAL A 112 -8.30 -9.03 -2.71
N ILE A 113 -7.46 -8.24 -3.39
CA ILE A 113 -6.84 -8.58 -4.67
C ILE A 113 -5.33 -8.57 -4.44
N LEU A 114 -4.70 -9.71 -4.64
CA LEU A 114 -3.27 -9.88 -4.44
C LEU A 114 -2.58 -10.05 -5.81
N CYS A 115 -1.71 -9.09 -6.15
CA CYS A 115 -1.00 -9.05 -7.42
C CYS A 115 0.47 -9.38 -7.21
N ASP A 116 0.98 -10.33 -8.01
CA ASP A 116 2.39 -10.73 -8.08
C ASP A 116 3.05 -10.85 -6.68
N THR A 117 2.49 -11.72 -5.86
CA THR A 117 2.90 -11.90 -4.46
C THR A 117 2.78 -13.36 -4.02
N ARG A 118 3.23 -13.62 -2.81
CA ARG A 118 3.10 -14.91 -2.14
C ARG A 118 2.90 -14.72 -0.64
N ALA A 119 2.22 -15.66 -0.01
CA ALA A 119 2.02 -15.66 1.44
C ALA A 119 3.17 -16.36 2.20
N ASP A 120 3.96 -17.16 1.49
CA ASP A 120 5.06 -17.93 2.11
C ASP A 120 6.21 -17.01 2.55
N ALA A 121 6.80 -17.32 3.69
CA ALA A 121 8.03 -16.67 4.13
C ALA A 121 9.20 -16.96 3.17
N ASP A 122 10.12 -16.00 3.07
CA ASP A 122 11.35 -16.19 2.29
C ASP A 122 12.16 -17.37 2.79
N GLY A 123 12.51 -18.28 1.89
CA GLY A 123 13.53 -19.29 2.13
C GLY A 123 14.93 -18.67 2.27
N ASN A 124 15.94 -19.46 2.60
CA ASN A 124 17.32 -18.98 2.82
C ASN A 124 17.88 -18.21 1.60
N GLU A 125 17.60 -18.69 0.39
CA GLU A 125 18.05 -18.01 -0.84
C GLU A 125 17.43 -16.62 -0.98
N GLY A 126 16.12 -16.47 -0.70
CA GLY A 126 15.43 -15.19 -0.71
C GLY A 126 16.01 -14.21 0.30
N LYS A 127 16.26 -14.68 1.53
CA LYS A 127 16.89 -13.89 2.59
C LYS A 127 18.27 -13.39 2.20
N LEU A 128 19.10 -14.25 1.58
CA LEU A 128 20.43 -13.88 1.08
C LEU A 128 20.36 -12.84 -0.04
N LYS A 129 19.42 -12.99 -0.98
CA LYS A 129 19.20 -11.99 -2.05
C LYS A 129 18.80 -10.63 -1.49
N ARG A 130 17.89 -10.59 -0.49
CA ARG A 130 17.51 -9.33 0.19
C ARG A 130 18.69 -8.71 0.93
N ALA A 131 19.47 -9.50 1.67
CA ALA A 131 20.64 -9.01 2.37
C ALA A 131 21.69 -8.42 1.42
N ALA A 132 21.90 -9.06 0.26
CA ALA A 132 22.80 -8.55 -0.78
C ALA A 132 22.26 -7.23 -1.39
N ALA A 133 20.94 -7.14 -1.63
CA ALA A 133 20.33 -5.91 -2.13
C ALA A 133 20.45 -4.75 -1.13
N ILE A 134 20.20 -4.99 0.16
CA ILE A 134 20.37 -4.00 1.23
C ILE A 134 21.83 -3.51 1.27
N LYS A 135 22.79 -4.45 1.23
CA LYS A 135 24.23 -4.09 1.21
C LYS A 135 24.55 -3.20 0.01
N ARG A 136 24.05 -3.56 -1.18
CA ARG A 136 24.28 -2.80 -2.40
C ARG A 136 23.71 -1.39 -2.33
N ILE A 137 22.46 -1.25 -1.87
CA ILE A 137 21.82 0.07 -1.69
C ILE A 137 22.64 0.96 -0.73
N ASN A 138 23.10 0.38 0.39
CA ASN A 138 23.89 1.12 1.38
C ASN A 138 25.28 1.56 0.86
N THR A 139 25.83 0.86 -0.14
CA THR A 139 27.18 1.17 -0.68
C THR A 139 27.15 1.96 -1.98
N GLU A 140 26.13 1.79 -2.81
CA GLU A 140 26.06 2.34 -4.17
C GLU A 140 24.90 3.35 -4.33
N GLY A 141 23.94 3.36 -3.40
CA GLY A 141 22.69 4.10 -3.52
C GLY A 141 21.62 3.34 -4.33
N LEU A 142 20.47 3.98 -4.52
CA LEU A 142 19.37 3.52 -5.39
C LEU A 142 19.57 4.00 -6.81
#